data_edb840f8153be0723542188a1e5905e6
#
_entry.id   edb840f8153be0723542188a1e5905e6
#
_cell.length_a   1.000
_cell.length_b   1.000
_cell.length_c   1.000
_cell.angle_alpha   90.00
_cell.angle_beta   90.00
_cell.angle_gamma   90.00
#
_symmetry.space_group_name_H-M   'P 1'
#
loop_
_entity.id
_entity.type
_entity.pdbx_description
1 polymer ?
#
loop_
_entity_poly.entity_id
_entity_poly.type
_entity_poly.pdbx_seq_one_letter_code
_entity_poly.pdbx_strand_id
1 'polypeptide(L)'
;PTVREEIEHSLISSVQRGKSRGEAPMTGEMILRIKNLHVSIEDTEILRGLDLEIKAGETHALMGRNGSGKSTLANVLMGHPAYEITDGTIEFLGEDLTEMEPWERARSGLFLSFQYPQAVPGLQVGNFLRKSVQAIRGENAPGARDFRAELNTAMEELDVDKQFLGRYVNDGFSGGEKKRFEILQLLLNKPKLSVLDETDSGLDIDALQTVSKGINASTTEETGCLIITHYQRILDHVKPSHVHIMIDGKFVKSGGADLAMQVEEKGYEWLSTDAN
;
A
#
# COMPACT_ATOMS: atom_id res chain seq x y z
N PRO A 1 4.64 -14.61 -42.88
CA PRO A 1 5.61 -14.21 -41.84
C PRO A 1 6.12 -15.45 -41.12
N THR A 2 7.43 -15.54 -40.96
CA THR A 2 8.04 -16.68 -40.27
C THR A 2 7.89 -16.43 -38.75
N VAL A 3 7.79 -17.51 -37.96
CA VAL A 3 7.70 -17.45 -36.48
C VAL A 3 8.80 -16.53 -35.86
N ARG A 4 9.90 -16.35 -36.59
CA ARG A 4 10.99 -15.45 -36.21
C ARG A 4 10.63 -13.97 -36.35
N GLU A 5 9.87 -13.61 -37.38
CA GLU A 5 9.39 -12.22 -37.59
C GLU A 5 8.30 -11.83 -36.57
N GLU A 6 7.46 -12.79 -36.14
CA GLU A 6 6.48 -12.55 -35.08
C GLU A 6 7.15 -12.41 -33.70
N ILE A 7 8.21 -13.15 -33.43
CA ILE A 7 9.00 -13.02 -32.19
C ILE A 7 9.77 -11.71 -32.20
N GLU A 8 10.40 -11.30 -33.30
CA GLU A 8 11.08 -10.00 -33.41
C GLU A 8 10.09 -8.83 -33.33
N HIS A 9 8.90 -8.93 -33.92
CA HIS A 9 7.86 -7.89 -33.81
C HIS A 9 7.28 -7.81 -32.39
N SER A 10 7.14 -8.94 -31.68
CA SER A 10 6.73 -9.00 -30.27
C SER A 10 7.80 -8.42 -29.34
N LEU A 11 9.07 -8.75 -29.59
CA LEU A 11 10.23 -8.18 -28.85
C LEU A 11 10.39 -6.68 -29.09
N ILE A 12 10.24 -6.21 -30.34
CA ILE A 12 10.33 -4.78 -30.67
C ILE A 12 9.14 -4.00 -30.08
N SER A 13 7.93 -4.59 -30.07
CA SER A 13 6.77 -3.96 -29.45
C SER A 13 6.84 -3.95 -27.91
N SER A 14 7.53 -4.90 -27.29
CA SER A 14 7.78 -4.91 -25.84
C SER A 14 8.90 -3.95 -25.46
N VAL A 15 9.89 -3.72 -26.34
CA VAL A 15 10.96 -2.72 -26.14
C VAL A 15 10.48 -1.30 -26.38
N GLN A 16 9.52 -1.07 -27.27
CA GLN A 16 8.93 0.27 -27.48
C GLN A 16 7.84 0.66 -26.48
N ARG A 17 7.35 -0.28 -25.64
CA ARG A 17 6.48 0.00 -24.49
C ARG A 17 7.25 0.24 -23.18
N GLY A 18 8.57 0.18 -23.21
CA GLY A 18 9.43 0.54 -22.10
C GLY A 18 9.55 2.05 -21.95
N LYS A 19 8.56 2.73 -21.37
CA LYS A 19 8.88 3.86 -20.48
C LYS A 19 9.85 3.27 -19.44
N SER A 20 11.00 3.91 -19.26
CA SER A 20 12.07 3.41 -18.39
C SER A 20 11.49 2.99 -17.03
N ARG A 21 11.55 1.70 -16.72
CA ARG A 21 11.29 1.20 -15.37
C ARG A 21 12.24 1.94 -14.43
N GLY A 22 11.76 3.00 -13.76
CA GLY A 22 12.56 3.72 -12.78
C GLY A 22 12.37 5.24 -12.68
N GLU A 23 11.68 5.89 -13.60
CA GLU A 23 11.35 7.31 -13.42
C GLU A 23 10.23 7.46 -12.38
N ALA A 24 10.44 8.39 -11.44
CA ALA A 24 9.40 8.74 -10.46
C ALA A 24 8.23 9.42 -11.19
N PRO A 25 6.96 9.10 -10.85
CA PRO A 25 5.82 9.81 -11.41
C PRO A 25 5.88 11.29 -11.04
N MET A 26 5.48 12.17 -11.96
CA MET A 26 5.35 13.60 -11.66
C MET A 26 4.07 13.85 -10.85
N THR A 27 4.06 14.92 -10.05
CA THR A 27 2.87 15.35 -9.30
C THR A 27 1.63 15.37 -10.22
N GLY A 28 0.57 14.70 -9.78
CA GLY A 28 -0.68 14.56 -10.54
C GLY A 28 -0.69 13.48 -11.63
N GLU A 29 0.42 12.76 -11.85
CA GLU A 29 0.44 11.59 -12.75
C GLU A 29 -0.31 10.40 -12.12
N MET A 30 -1.01 9.63 -12.95
CA MET A 30 -1.78 8.47 -12.49
C MET A 30 -0.85 7.36 -11.98
N ILE A 31 -1.02 6.97 -10.72
CA ILE A 31 -0.30 5.85 -10.10
C ILE A 31 -1.16 4.59 -10.13
N LEU A 32 -2.39 4.67 -9.65
CA LEU A 32 -3.32 3.53 -9.59
C LEU A 32 -4.64 3.91 -10.24
N ARG A 33 -5.15 3.05 -11.12
CA ARG A 33 -6.49 3.14 -11.67
C ARG A 33 -7.19 1.81 -11.57
N ILE A 34 -8.32 1.80 -10.90
CA ILE A 34 -9.22 0.65 -10.78
C ILE A 34 -10.52 1.02 -11.47
N LYS A 35 -11.04 0.13 -12.34
CA LYS A 35 -12.32 0.33 -13.02
C LYS A 35 -13.18 -0.91 -12.89
N ASN A 36 -14.41 -0.70 -12.41
CA ASN A 36 -15.45 -1.71 -12.28
C ASN A 36 -14.94 -3.02 -11.66
N LEU A 37 -14.14 -2.95 -10.60
CA LEU A 37 -13.49 -4.12 -10.02
C LEU A 37 -14.48 -5.00 -9.26
N HIS A 38 -14.61 -6.24 -9.68
CA HIS A 38 -15.34 -7.29 -9.00
C HIS A 38 -14.39 -8.37 -8.51
N VAL A 39 -14.55 -8.80 -7.27
CA VAL A 39 -13.67 -9.78 -6.64
C VAL A 39 -14.48 -10.76 -5.82
N SER A 40 -14.15 -12.04 -5.96
CA SER A 40 -14.73 -13.14 -5.18
C SER A 40 -13.69 -13.87 -4.36
N ILE A 41 -14.14 -14.47 -3.26
CA ILE A 41 -13.45 -15.51 -2.52
C ILE A 41 -14.32 -16.76 -2.62
N GLU A 42 -13.79 -17.87 -3.15
CA GLU A 42 -14.60 -19.02 -3.51
C GLU A 42 -15.81 -18.57 -4.36
N ASP A 43 -17.04 -18.87 -3.93
CA ASP A 43 -18.27 -18.49 -4.64
C ASP A 43 -18.92 -17.20 -4.12
N THR A 44 -18.23 -16.46 -3.24
CA THR A 44 -18.79 -15.26 -2.60
C THR A 44 -18.17 -13.98 -3.15
N GLU A 45 -18.97 -13.14 -3.81
CA GLU A 45 -18.56 -11.84 -4.27
C GLU A 45 -18.41 -10.86 -3.10
N ILE A 46 -17.18 -10.30 -2.96
CA ILE A 46 -16.82 -9.38 -1.88
C ILE A 46 -16.74 -7.93 -2.39
N LEU A 47 -16.06 -7.69 -3.54
CA LEU A 47 -16.02 -6.37 -4.17
C LEU A 47 -16.95 -6.37 -5.37
N ARG A 48 -17.71 -5.28 -5.54
CA ARG A 48 -18.89 -5.25 -6.41
C ARG A 48 -18.89 -4.00 -7.29
N GLY A 49 -17.92 -3.90 -8.20
CA GLY A 49 -17.80 -2.80 -9.14
C GLY A 49 -17.17 -1.55 -8.50
N LEU A 50 -15.92 -1.66 -8.00
CA LEU A 50 -15.18 -0.53 -7.44
C LEU A 50 -14.46 0.27 -8.53
N ASP A 51 -14.56 1.59 -8.41
CA ASP A 51 -13.77 2.55 -9.18
C ASP A 51 -12.89 3.37 -8.24
N LEU A 52 -11.57 3.41 -8.49
CA LEU A 52 -10.63 4.19 -7.68
C LEU A 52 -9.49 4.71 -8.57
N GLU A 53 -9.20 5.99 -8.45
CA GLU A 53 -8.01 6.59 -9.06
C GLU A 53 -7.17 7.24 -7.98
N ILE A 54 -5.85 6.98 -7.97
CA ILE A 54 -4.87 7.61 -7.08
C ILE A 54 -3.76 8.18 -7.94
N LYS A 55 -3.49 9.48 -7.78
CA LYS A 55 -2.41 10.18 -8.47
C LYS A 55 -1.23 10.43 -7.54
N ALA A 56 -0.09 10.74 -8.13
CA ALA A 56 1.10 11.17 -7.40
C ALA A 56 0.80 12.45 -6.60
N GLY A 57 1.23 12.46 -5.34
CA GLY A 57 0.95 13.51 -4.37
C GLY A 57 -0.37 13.34 -3.60
N GLU A 58 -1.18 12.32 -3.92
CA GLU A 58 -2.47 12.12 -3.26
C GLU A 58 -2.39 11.10 -2.12
N THR A 59 -3.07 11.42 -1.02
CA THR A 59 -3.35 10.50 0.08
C THR A 59 -4.84 10.24 0.13
N HIS A 60 -5.23 9.00 -0.02
CA HIS A 60 -6.61 8.54 0.06
C HIS A 60 -6.84 7.77 1.35
N ALA A 61 -7.96 8.01 2.01
CA ALA A 61 -8.43 7.21 3.13
C ALA A 61 -9.61 6.34 2.70
N LEU A 62 -9.55 5.06 3.02
CA LEU A 62 -10.64 4.11 2.83
C LEU A 62 -11.21 3.73 4.20
N MET A 63 -12.44 4.13 4.44
CA MET A 63 -13.17 3.87 5.68
C MET A 63 -14.38 2.96 5.43
N GLY A 64 -14.82 2.28 6.47
CA GLY A 64 -15.99 1.41 6.42
C GLY A 64 -16.02 0.44 7.60
N ARG A 65 -17.18 -0.18 7.86
CA ARG A 65 -17.33 -1.19 8.92
C ARG A 65 -16.46 -2.42 8.64
N ASN A 66 -16.19 -3.21 9.67
CA ASN A 66 -15.54 -4.51 9.51
C ASN A 66 -16.37 -5.40 8.56
N GLY A 67 -15.67 -6.12 7.67
CA GLY A 67 -16.32 -6.94 6.65
C GLY A 67 -16.82 -6.20 5.42
N SER A 68 -16.58 -4.87 5.28
CA SER A 68 -17.03 -4.12 4.10
C SER A 68 -16.22 -4.38 2.82
N GLY A 69 -15.05 -5.08 2.91
CA GLY A 69 -14.21 -5.40 1.76
C GLY A 69 -12.88 -4.62 1.69
N LYS A 70 -12.55 -3.76 2.66
CA LYS A 70 -11.34 -2.93 2.65
C LYS A 70 -10.04 -3.74 2.55
N SER A 71 -9.83 -4.70 3.45
CA SER A 71 -8.65 -5.56 3.44
C SER A 71 -8.64 -6.50 2.22
N THR A 72 -9.82 -6.83 1.65
CA THR A 72 -9.92 -7.53 0.38
C THR A 72 -9.27 -6.71 -0.72
N LEU A 73 -9.60 -5.42 -0.84
CA LEU A 73 -8.97 -4.53 -1.82
C LEU A 73 -7.45 -4.49 -1.65
N ALA A 74 -6.95 -4.34 -0.42
CA ALA A 74 -5.51 -4.34 -0.13
C ALA A 74 -4.82 -5.64 -0.58
N ASN A 75 -5.41 -6.78 -0.26
CA ASN A 75 -4.88 -8.10 -0.63
C ASN A 75 -4.91 -8.33 -2.15
N VAL A 76 -5.98 -7.93 -2.82
CA VAL A 76 -6.11 -8.02 -4.29
C VAL A 76 -5.04 -7.19 -4.98
N LEU A 77 -4.77 -5.97 -4.50
CA LEU A 77 -3.71 -5.12 -5.04
C LEU A 77 -2.34 -5.79 -4.95
N MET A 78 -2.07 -6.57 -3.89
CA MET A 78 -0.82 -7.33 -3.74
C MET A 78 -0.83 -8.70 -4.43
N GLY A 79 -1.93 -9.12 -5.06
CA GLY A 79 -2.01 -10.39 -5.77
C GLY A 79 -2.13 -11.61 -4.85
N HIS A 80 -2.84 -11.47 -3.73
CA HIS A 80 -3.06 -12.59 -2.81
C HIS A 80 -3.90 -13.68 -3.48
N PRO A 81 -3.43 -14.95 -3.54
CA PRO A 81 -4.01 -16.00 -4.39
C PRO A 81 -5.40 -16.50 -3.96
N ALA A 82 -5.87 -16.13 -2.77
CA ALA A 82 -7.20 -16.51 -2.31
C ALA A 82 -8.33 -15.69 -2.96
N TYR A 83 -8.00 -14.59 -3.66
CA TYR A 83 -8.98 -13.69 -4.26
C TYR A 83 -8.95 -13.80 -5.78
N GLU A 84 -10.12 -13.98 -6.37
CA GLU A 84 -10.31 -14.05 -7.81
C GLU A 84 -10.93 -12.73 -8.31
N ILE A 85 -10.27 -12.09 -9.27
CA ILE A 85 -10.82 -10.93 -9.98
C ILE A 85 -11.76 -11.49 -11.05
N THR A 86 -13.07 -11.25 -10.91
CA THR A 86 -14.10 -11.79 -11.77
C THR A 86 -14.49 -10.82 -12.91
N ASP A 87 -14.29 -9.51 -12.71
CA ASP A 87 -14.49 -8.47 -13.72
C ASP A 87 -13.72 -7.20 -13.33
N GLY A 88 -13.53 -6.29 -14.29
CA GLY A 88 -12.85 -5.02 -14.12
C GLY A 88 -11.36 -5.06 -14.42
N THR A 89 -10.68 -3.92 -14.16
CA THR A 89 -9.26 -3.75 -14.46
C THR A 89 -8.54 -3.03 -13.33
N ILE A 90 -7.27 -3.35 -13.15
CA ILE A 90 -6.36 -2.66 -12.21
C ILE A 90 -5.10 -2.28 -12.98
N GLU A 91 -4.90 -0.99 -13.20
CA GLU A 91 -3.68 -0.44 -13.80
C GLU A 91 -2.81 0.21 -12.72
N PHE A 92 -1.54 -0.16 -12.67
CA PHE A 92 -0.54 0.46 -11.80
C PHE A 92 0.62 0.99 -12.63
N LEU A 93 0.85 2.31 -12.59
CA LEU A 93 1.85 3.00 -13.42
C LEU A 93 1.69 2.71 -14.92
N GLY A 94 0.45 2.49 -15.38
CA GLY A 94 0.11 2.20 -16.77
C GLY A 94 0.30 0.74 -17.19
N GLU A 95 0.66 -0.16 -16.26
CA GLU A 95 0.78 -1.61 -16.50
C GLU A 95 -0.40 -2.34 -15.84
N ASP A 96 -0.89 -3.41 -16.46
CA ASP A 96 -1.94 -4.25 -15.89
C ASP A 96 -1.40 -5.04 -14.70
N LEU A 97 -1.96 -4.76 -13.51
CA LEU A 97 -1.53 -5.37 -12.27
C LEU A 97 -1.97 -6.83 -12.15
N THR A 98 -3.04 -7.23 -12.85
CA THR A 98 -3.61 -8.58 -12.73
C THR A 98 -2.68 -9.66 -13.28
N GLU A 99 -1.85 -9.31 -14.26
CA GLU A 99 -0.85 -10.20 -14.88
C GLU A 99 0.45 -10.32 -14.06
N MET A 100 0.61 -9.55 -12.98
CA MET A 100 1.83 -9.51 -12.18
C MET A 100 1.75 -10.42 -10.97
N GLU A 101 2.82 -11.18 -10.72
CA GLU A 101 3.02 -11.90 -9.46
C GLU A 101 3.28 -10.93 -8.30
N PRO A 102 2.98 -11.30 -7.04
CA PRO A 102 3.14 -10.42 -5.87
C PRO A 102 4.53 -9.78 -5.75
N TRP A 103 5.58 -10.51 -6.06
CA TRP A 103 6.95 -10.00 -6.02
C TRP A 103 7.25 -9.00 -7.15
N GLU A 104 6.59 -9.10 -8.30
CA GLU A 104 6.69 -8.14 -9.40
C GLU A 104 5.99 -6.84 -9.03
N ARG A 105 4.79 -6.92 -8.42
CA ARG A 105 4.06 -5.76 -7.89
C ARG A 105 4.90 -5.00 -6.86
N ALA A 106 5.54 -5.71 -5.93
CA ALA A 106 6.45 -5.09 -4.96
C ALA A 106 7.64 -4.39 -5.63
N ARG A 107 8.24 -5.01 -6.67
CA ARG A 107 9.36 -4.42 -7.43
C ARG A 107 8.95 -3.24 -8.30
N SER A 108 7.72 -3.20 -8.78
CA SER A 108 7.20 -2.05 -9.52
C SER A 108 6.93 -0.84 -8.61
N GLY A 109 6.97 -1.04 -7.27
CA GLY A 109 6.85 0.01 -6.28
C GLY A 109 5.54 0.01 -5.49
N LEU A 110 4.82 -1.10 -5.46
CA LEU A 110 3.66 -1.27 -4.59
C LEU A 110 4.11 -1.82 -3.22
N PHE A 111 3.63 -1.21 -2.14
CA PHE A 111 3.90 -1.64 -0.76
C PHE A 111 2.60 -1.88 -0.02
N LEU A 112 2.53 -2.99 0.74
CA LEU A 112 1.41 -3.28 1.64
C LEU A 112 1.94 -3.42 3.08
N SER A 113 1.36 -2.63 4.02
CA SER A 113 1.44 -2.88 5.45
C SER A 113 0.31 -3.82 5.84
N PHE A 114 0.65 -4.99 6.35
CA PHE A 114 -0.33 -6.03 6.70
C PHE A 114 -1.03 -5.72 8.03
N GLN A 115 -2.32 -6.05 8.11
CA GLN A 115 -3.05 -5.99 9.38
C GLN A 115 -2.40 -6.89 10.45
N TYR A 116 -1.96 -8.10 10.07
CA TYR A 116 -1.33 -9.08 10.97
C TYR A 116 0.00 -9.60 10.40
N PRO A 117 1.11 -8.85 10.58
CA PRO A 117 2.42 -9.29 10.09
C PRO A 117 2.90 -10.55 10.81
N GLN A 118 3.30 -11.55 10.03
CA GLN A 118 3.73 -12.85 10.51
C GLN A 118 5.15 -12.81 11.09
N ALA A 119 5.42 -13.62 12.11
CA ALA A 119 6.76 -13.83 12.63
C ALA A 119 7.57 -14.73 11.69
N VAL A 120 8.85 -14.41 11.51
CA VAL A 120 9.81 -15.24 10.75
C VAL A 120 11.00 -15.58 11.66
N PRO A 121 10.88 -16.67 12.44
CA PRO A 121 11.94 -17.08 13.35
C PRO A 121 13.24 -17.36 12.60
N GLY A 122 14.37 -16.93 13.18
CA GLY A 122 15.71 -17.14 12.59
C GLY A 122 16.13 -16.09 11.57
N LEU A 123 15.22 -15.26 11.05
CA LEU A 123 15.54 -14.16 10.13
C LEU A 123 15.71 -12.86 10.89
N GLN A 124 16.95 -12.36 11.02
CA GLN A 124 17.22 -11.10 11.69
C GLN A 124 16.69 -9.90 10.90
N VAL A 125 16.13 -8.92 11.64
CA VAL A 125 15.59 -7.66 11.08
C VAL A 125 16.59 -6.94 10.18
N GLY A 126 17.83 -6.76 10.62
CA GLY A 126 18.85 -6.07 9.82
C GLY A 126 19.16 -6.76 8.49
N ASN A 127 19.21 -8.10 8.48
CA ASN A 127 19.41 -8.88 7.26
C ASN A 127 18.19 -8.82 6.34
N PHE A 128 16.99 -8.92 6.90
CA PHE A 128 15.73 -8.80 6.16
C PHE A 128 15.64 -7.44 5.46
N LEU A 129 15.80 -6.33 6.20
CA LEU A 129 15.71 -4.98 5.64
C LEU A 129 16.70 -4.75 4.49
N ARG A 130 17.95 -5.19 4.67
CA ARG A 130 18.95 -5.07 3.61
C ARG A 130 18.56 -5.85 2.36
N LYS A 131 18.10 -7.11 2.52
CA LYS A 131 17.67 -7.95 1.40
C LYS A 131 16.41 -7.43 0.72
N SER A 132 15.45 -6.93 1.48
CA SER A 132 14.25 -6.28 0.97
C SER A 132 14.61 -5.09 0.08
N VAL A 133 15.41 -4.16 0.57
CA VAL A 133 15.87 -2.99 -0.21
C VAL A 133 16.61 -3.40 -1.48
N GLN A 134 17.49 -4.41 -1.40
CA GLN A 134 18.18 -4.93 -2.58
C GLN A 134 17.22 -5.53 -3.61
N ALA A 135 16.22 -6.31 -3.16
CA ALA A 135 15.25 -6.95 -4.03
C ALA A 135 14.30 -5.96 -4.72
N ILE A 136 13.86 -4.93 -3.99
CA ILE A 136 12.88 -3.95 -4.47
C ILE A 136 13.54 -2.85 -5.30
N ARG A 137 14.65 -2.28 -4.83
CA ARG A 137 15.33 -1.17 -5.50
C ARG A 137 16.31 -1.64 -6.60
N GLY A 138 16.60 -2.93 -6.69
CA GLY A 138 17.40 -3.53 -7.75
C GLY A 138 18.77 -2.85 -7.94
N GLU A 139 19.05 -2.38 -9.15
CA GLU A 139 20.30 -1.66 -9.48
C GLU A 139 20.44 -0.32 -8.75
N ASN A 140 19.32 0.28 -8.32
CA ASN A 140 19.29 1.52 -7.54
C ASN A 140 19.43 1.27 -6.04
N ALA A 141 19.69 0.04 -5.60
CA ALA A 141 19.88 -0.26 -4.19
C ALA A 141 21.20 0.36 -3.68
N PRO A 142 21.18 0.99 -2.50
CA PRO A 142 22.37 1.64 -1.95
C PRO A 142 23.45 0.63 -1.58
N GLY A 143 24.72 1.06 -1.70
CA GLY A 143 25.87 0.32 -1.15
C GLY A 143 25.76 0.11 0.36
N ALA A 144 26.65 -0.70 0.94
CA ALA A 144 26.58 -1.03 2.37
C ALA A 144 26.68 0.17 3.32
N ARG A 145 27.47 1.17 2.95
CA ARG A 145 27.66 2.41 3.73
C ARG A 145 26.41 3.28 3.69
N ASP A 146 25.88 3.50 2.49
CA ASP A 146 24.72 4.37 2.27
C ASP A 146 23.44 3.75 2.83
N PHE A 147 23.26 2.44 2.66
CA PHE A 147 22.19 1.71 3.32
C PHE A 147 22.22 1.87 4.85
N ARG A 148 23.41 1.80 5.47
CA ARG A 148 23.53 1.99 6.92
C ARG A 148 23.17 3.41 7.33
N ALA A 149 23.50 4.42 6.51
CA ALA A 149 23.11 5.80 6.76
C ALA A 149 21.60 5.98 6.65
N GLU A 150 20.97 5.51 5.55
CA GLU A 150 19.51 5.54 5.38
C GLU A 150 18.79 4.81 6.53
N LEU A 151 19.28 3.63 6.92
CA LEU A 151 18.70 2.83 8.01
C LEU A 151 18.77 3.58 9.35
N ASN A 152 19.92 4.18 9.70
CA ASN A 152 20.06 4.94 10.95
C ASN A 152 19.09 6.13 10.98
N THR A 153 18.99 6.88 9.88
CA THR A 153 18.06 8.02 9.78
C THR A 153 16.62 7.57 9.98
N ALA A 154 16.19 6.51 9.29
CA ALA A 154 14.84 5.99 9.42
C ALA A 154 14.52 5.43 10.82
N MET A 155 15.51 4.81 11.48
CA MET A 155 15.36 4.33 12.86
C MET A 155 15.25 5.48 13.86
N GLU A 156 16.04 6.55 13.70
CA GLU A 156 15.96 7.76 14.52
C GLU A 156 14.58 8.44 14.37
N GLU A 157 14.06 8.52 13.16
CA GLU A 157 12.74 9.10 12.87
C GLU A 157 11.60 8.33 13.53
N LEU A 158 11.73 7.00 13.65
CA LEU A 158 10.72 6.12 14.22
C LEU A 158 10.98 5.75 15.69
N ASP A 159 11.98 6.35 16.35
CA ASP A 159 12.41 6.02 17.70
C ASP A 159 12.62 4.49 17.90
N VAL A 160 13.39 3.89 16.99
CA VAL A 160 13.72 2.47 17.00
C VAL A 160 15.16 2.27 17.47
N ASP A 161 15.36 1.51 18.56
CA ASP A 161 16.69 1.21 19.10
C ASP A 161 17.49 0.29 18.17
N LYS A 162 18.82 0.48 18.11
CA LYS A 162 19.73 -0.32 17.26
C LYS A 162 19.75 -1.80 17.61
N GLN A 163 19.45 -2.17 18.87
CA GLN A 163 19.35 -3.56 19.30
C GLN A 163 18.23 -4.31 18.57
N PHE A 164 17.22 -3.57 18.08
CA PHE A 164 16.11 -4.11 17.29
C PHE A 164 16.59 -4.87 16.05
N LEU A 165 17.67 -4.45 15.41
CA LEU A 165 18.22 -5.07 14.20
C LEU A 165 18.72 -6.51 14.42
N GLY A 166 19.06 -6.88 15.63
CA GLY A 166 19.51 -8.24 16.00
C GLY A 166 18.37 -9.20 16.32
N ARG A 167 17.15 -8.69 16.52
CA ARG A 167 15.96 -9.52 16.79
C ARG A 167 15.46 -10.22 15.53
N TYR A 168 14.66 -11.26 15.67
CA TYR A 168 14.03 -11.92 14.55
C TYR A 168 12.75 -11.20 14.13
N VAL A 169 12.47 -11.20 12.82
CA VAL A 169 11.36 -10.48 12.21
C VAL A 169 10.02 -10.85 12.87
N ASN A 170 9.36 -9.87 13.47
CA ASN A 170 8.06 -9.97 14.17
C ASN A 170 8.00 -11.00 15.32
N ASP A 171 9.12 -11.63 15.68
CA ASP A 171 9.16 -12.64 16.75
C ASP A 171 9.24 -11.96 18.11
N GLY A 172 8.20 -12.13 18.92
CA GLY A 172 8.06 -11.49 20.23
C GLY A 172 7.94 -9.95 20.19
N PHE A 173 7.58 -9.36 19.04
CA PHE A 173 7.33 -7.92 18.96
C PHE A 173 6.00 -7.55 19.59
N SER A 174 5.96 -6.43 20.31
CA SER A 174 4.72 -5.77 20.70
C SER A 174 3.97 -5.23 19.49
N GLY A 175 2.69 -4.88 19.63
CA GLY A 175 1.91 -4.26 18.55
C GLY A 175 2.57 -3.00 17.98
N GLY A 176 3.01 -2.11 18.85
CA GLY A 176 3.72 -0.89 18.45
C GLY A 176 5.06 -1.14 17.74
N GLU A 177 5.84 -2.14 18.21
CA GLU A 177 7.09 -2.54 17.53
C GLU A 177 6.83 -3.09 16.14
N LYS A 178 5.79 -3.91 15.95
CA LYS A 178 5.40 -4.43 14.63
C LYS A 178 5.06 -3.30 13.67
N LYS A 179 4.25 -2.32 14.11
CA LYS A 179 3.87 -1.20 13.27
C LYS A 179 5.05 -0.27 12.96
N ARG A 180 5.90 0.05 13.93
CA ARG A 180 7.15 0.79 13.65
C ARG A 180 8.05 0.05 12.66
N PHE A 181 8.13 -1.28 12.75
CA PHE A 181 8.89 -2.09 11.80
C PHE A 181 8.30 -2.06 10.39
N GLU A 182 6.99 -2.06 10.22
CA GLU A 182 6.34 -1.88 8.92
C GLU A 182 6.65 -0.49 8.32
N ILE A 183 6.56 0.57 9.12
CA ILE A 183 6.91 1.91 8.65
C ILE A 183 8.42 2.06 8.36
N LEU A 184 9.28 1.37 9.10
CA LEU A 184 10.72 1.30 8.78
C LEU A 184 10.96 0.66 7.40
N GLN A 185 10.23 -0.41 7.07
CA GLN A 185 10.26 -1.01 5.74
C GLN A 185 9.76 -0.04 4.66
N LEU A 186 8.66 0.68 4.93
CA LEU A 186 8.10 1.70 4.05
C LEU A 186 9.13 2.79 3.71
N LEU A 187 9.77 3.37 4.71
CA LEU A 187 10.79 4.42 4.55
C LEU A 187 12.01 3.94 3.75
N LEU A 188 12.43 2.70 3.96
CA LEU A 188 13.62 2.13 3.30
C LEU A 188 13.32 1.66 1.87
N ASN A 189 12.16 1.09 1.61
CA ASN A 189 11.79 0.58 0.29
C ASN A 189 11.39 1.69 -0.70
N LYS A 190 10.93 2.84 -0.20
CA LYS A 190 10.53 4.03 -1.00
C LYS A 190 9.57 3.66 -2.14
N PRO A 191 8.39 3.10 -1.83
CA PRO A 191 7.44 2.68 -2.86
C PRO A 191 6.82 3.86 -3.61
N LYS A 192 6.22 3.58 -4.77
CA LYS A 192 5.41 4.54 -5.53
C LYS A 192 3.99 4.66 -4.98
N LEU A 193 3.44 3.55 -4.48
CA LEU A 193 2.15 3.51 -3.79
C LEU A 193 2.29 2.69 -2.51
N SER A 194 1.91 3.29 -1.40
CA SER A 194 1.75 2.59 -0.12
C SER A 194 0.29 2.29 0.16
N VAL A 195 -0.03 1.03 0.45
CA VAL A 195 -1.34 0.60 0.95
C VAL A 195 -1.14 0.20 2.42
N LEU A 196 -1.80 0.93 3.33
CA LEU A 196 -1.60 0.82 4.77
C LEU A 196 -2.88 0.30 5.42
N ASP A 197 -2.94 -1.02 5.69
CA ASP A 197 -4.15 -1.66 6.23
C ASP A 197 -4.13 -1.69 7.75
N GLU A 198 -5.03 -0.90 8.37
CA GLU A 198 -5.23 -0.76 9.82
C GLU A 198 -3.92 -0.55 10.59
N THR A 199 -3.04 0.32 10.07
CA THR A 199 -1.73 0.60 10.65
C THR A 199 -1.81 1.29 12.02
N ASP A 200 -2.95 1.87 12.35
CA ASP A 200 -3.27 2.54 13.61
C ASP A 200 -3.90 1.62 14.68
N SER A 201 -4.23 0.39 14.32
CA SER A 201 -4.90 -0.55 15.25
C SER A 201 -4.00 -0.94 16.41
N GLY A 202 -4.53 -0.79 17.65
CA GLY A 202 -3.83 -1.18 18.89
C GLY A 202 -2.66 -0.28 19.29
N LEU A 203 -2.47 0.88 18.65
CA LEU A 203 -1.45 1.85 19.01
C LEU A 203 -1.92 2.78 20.14
N ASP A 204 -1.00 3.08 21.08
CA ASP A 204 -1.12 4.23 21.97
C ASP A 204 -0.86 5.55 21.23
N ILE A 205 -1.04 6.67 21.93
CA ILE A 205 -0.95 8.01 21.32
C ILE A 205 0.47 8.28 20.79
N ASP A 206 1.51 7.88 21.52
CA ASP A 206 2.89 8.16 21.14
C ASP A 206 3.32 7.32 19.93
N ALA A 207 2.94 6.03 19.92
CA ALA A 207 3.18 5.14 18.78
C ALA A 207 2.43 5.61 17.54
N LEU A 208 1.18 6.08 17.69
CA LEU A 208 0.38 6.63 16.59
C LEU A 208 1.05 7.87 15.98
N GLN A 209 1.56 8.80 16.81
CA GLN A 209 2.28 9.97 16.33
C GLN A 209 3.55 9.59 15.56
N THR A 210 4.33 8.64 16.08
CA THR A 210 5.56 8.15 15.45
C THR A 210 5.28 7.49 14.10
N VAL A 211 4.28 6.61 14.05
CA VAL A 211 3.84 5.96 12.81
C VAL A 211 3.34 6.99 11.79
N SER A 212 2.52 7.94 12.22
CA SER A 212 2.00 9.00 11.33
C SER A 212 3.11 9.89 10.78
N LYS A 213 4.15 10.22 11.55
CA LYS A 213 5.34 10.92 11.05
C LYS A 213 6.04 10.15 9.94
N GLY A 214 6.27 8.84 10.13
CA GLY A 214 6.89 8.00 9.12
C GLY A 214 6.04 7.88 7.85
N ILE A 215 4.71 7.80 7.96
CA ILE A 215 3.80 7.81 6.81
C ILE A 215 3.94 9.14 6.04
N ASN A 216 3.89 10.28 6.74
CA ASN A 216 4.04 11.59 6.12
C ASN A 216 5.41 11.76 5.46
N ALA A 217 6.50 11.26 6.06
CA ALA A 217 7.84 11.29 5.49
C ALA A 217 7.97 10.43 4.22
N SER A 218 7.19 9.34 4.10
CA SER A 218 7.15 8.48 2.91
C SER A 218 6.27 9.02 1.79
N THR A 219 5.35 9.94 2.10
CA THR A 219 4.38 10.51 1.16
C THR A 219 4.94 11.79 0.58
N THR A 220 5.28 11.78 -0.71
CA THR A 220 5.88 12.90 -1.45
C THR A 220 5.00 13.28 -2.64
N GLU A 221 5.35 14.33 -3.35
CA GLU A 221 4.67 14.73 -4.60
C GLU A 221 4.74 13.67 -5.71
N GLU A 222 5.64 12.68 -5.58
CA GLU A 222 5.88 11.60 -6.54
C GLU A 222 5.27 10.26 -6.12
N THR A 223 4.64 10.19 -4.94
CA THR A 223 4.11 8.94 -4.37
C THR A 223 2.64 9.06 -4.06
N GLY A 224 1.91 7.94 -4.07
CA GLY A 224 0.53 7.84 -3.59
C GLY A 224 0.46 7.07 -2.27
N CYS A 225 -0.60 7.34 -1.50
CA CYS A 225 -0.87 6.62 -0.27
C CYS A 225 -2.36 6.26 -0.17
N LEU A 226 -2.67 4.99 0.10
CA LEU A 226 -4.01 4.52 0.44
C LEU A 226 -3.99 4.01 1.90
N ILE A 227 -4.65 4.74 2.79
CA ILE A 227 -4.79 4.36 4.20
C ILE A 227 -6.15 3.72 4.40
N ILE A 228 -6.15 2.48 4.87
CA ILE A 228 -7.36 1.76 5.26
C ILE A 228 -7.46 1.84 6.78
N THR A 229 -8.52 2.46 7.26
CA THR A 229 -8.78 2.58 8.70
C THR A 229 -10.27 2.69 8.99
N HIS A 230 -10.65 2.36 10.19
CA HIS A 230 -11.99 2.63 10.72
C HIS A 230 -11.98 3.71 11.82
N TYR A 231 -10.82 4.33 12.07
CA TYR A 231 -10.65 5.40 13.06
C TYR A 231 -10.20 6.71 12.41
N GLN A 232 -10.78 7.82 12.84
CA GLN A 232 -10.39 9.15 12.39
C GLN A 232 -9.01 9.55 12.91
N ARG A 233 -8.61 9.12 14.11
CA ARG A 233 -7.42 9.61 14.82
C ARG A 233 -6.12 9.58 14.02
N ILE A 234 -5.91 8.60 13.12
CA ILE A 234 -4.74 8.60 12.23
C ILE A 234 -4.86 9.68 11.15
N LEU A 235 -6.09 9.92 10.66
CA LEU A 235 -6.37 10.89 9.61
C LEU A 235 -6.17 12.34 10.07
N ASP A 236 -6.27 12.62 11.38
CA ASP A 236 -5.95 13.93 11.96
C ASP A 236 -4.45 14.26 11.80
N HIS A 237 -3.59 13.25 11.76
CA HIS A 237 -2.14 13.40 11.61
C HIS A 237 -1.69 13.33 10.14
N VAL A 238 -2.33 12.48 9.31
CA VAL A 238 -1.89 12.23 7.92
C VAL A 238 -2.64 13.11 6.91
N LYS A 239 -3.84 13.61 7.23
CA LYS A 239 -4.66 14.56 6.45
C LYS A 239 -4.88 14.13 4.99
N PRO A 240 -5.74 13.14 4.73
CA PRO A 240 -5.99 12.66 3.39
C PRO A 240 -6.62 13.74 2.49
N SER A 241 -6.24 13.74 1.21
CA SER A 241 -6.87 14.58 0.18
C SER A 241 -8.26 14.06 -0.22
N HIS A 242 -8.45 12.73 -0.14
CA HIS A 242 -9.69 12.04 -0.49
C HIS A 242 -10.07 11.02 0.58
N VAL A 243 -11.36 10.90 0.84
CA VAL A 243 -11.94 9.90 1.74
C VAL A 243 -13.02 9.12 1.00
N HIS A 244 -12.95 7.80 1.06
CA HIS A 244 -13.91 6.89 0.46
C HIS A 244 -14.56 6.05 1.54
N ILE A 245 -15.87 5.92 1.48
CA ILE A 245 -16.64 5.07 2.41
C ILE A 245 -17.09 3.82 1.69
N MET A 246 -16.67 2.67 2.21
CA MET A 246 -17.03 1.36 1.67
C MET A 246 -18.09 0.68 2.53
N ILE A 247 -19.17 0.24 1.90
CA ILE A 247 -20.22 -0.60 2.49
C ILE A 247 -20.51 -1.75 1.51
N ASP A 248 -20.54 -2.98 2.01
CA ASP A 248 -20.86 -4.18 1.25
C ASP A 248 -20.15 -4.30 -0.12
N GLY A 249 -18.85 -4.02 -0.12
CA GLY A 249 -18.00 -4.13 -1.31
C GLY A 249 -18.14 -3.01 -2.33
N LYS A 250 -18.80 -1.89 -1.99
CA LYS A 250 -18.99 -0.72 -2.87
C LYS A 250 -18.57 0.56 -2.20
N PHE A 251 -18.09 1.52 -2.97
CA PHE A 251 -17.97 2.90 -2.50
C PHE A 251 -19.35 3.58 -2.55
N VAL A 252 -19.89 3.87 -1.36
CA VAL A 252 -21.19 4.53 -1.24
C VAL A 252 -21.06 6.06 -1.22
N LYS A 253 -19.89 6.57 -0.82
CA LYS A 253 -19.60 8.00 -0.80
C LYS A 253 -18.10 8.26 -0.90
N SER A 254 -17.75 9.32 -1.63
CA SER A 254 -16.39 9.85 -1.69
C SER A 254 -16.42 11.35 -1.48
N GLY A 255 -15.38 11.90 -0.83
CA GLY A 255 -15.30 13.33 -0.51
C GLY A 255 -13.93 13.73 0.01
N GLY A 256 -13.83 14.94 0.58
CA GLY A 256 -12.63 15.43 1.25
C GLY A 256 -12.48 14.94 2.69
N ALA A 257 -11.51 15.49 3.43
CA ALA A 257 -11.19 15.09 4.80
C ALA A 257 -12.39 15.25 5.79
N ASP A 258 -13.28 16.21 5.57
CA ASP A 258 -14.50 16.43 6.35
C ASP A 258 -15.48 15.25 6.31
N LEU A 259 -15.41 14.39 5.30
CA LEU A 259 -16.22 13.18 5.27
C LEU A 259 -15.87 12.21 6.40
N ALA A 260 -14.59 12.10 6.78
CA ALA A 260 -14.15 11.28 7.90
C ALA A 260 -14.76 11.76 9.23
N MET A 261 -14.77 13.10 9.46
CA MET A 261 -15.40 13.69 10.65
C MET A 261 -16.90 13.41 10.71
N GLN A 262 -17.59 13.52 9.57
CA GLN A 262 -19.03 13.21 9.50
C GLN A 262 -19.33 11.75 9.84
N VAL A 263 -18.46 10.81 9.43
CA VAL A 263 -18.62 9.37 9.76
C VAL A 263 -18.39 9.14 11.25
N GLU A 264 -17.41 9.83 11.87
CA GLU A 264 -17.18 9.69 13.31
C GLU A 264 -18.34 10.23 14.16
N GLU A 265 -18.89 11.37 13.77
CA GLU A 265 -20.02 11.99 14.48
C GLU A 265 -21.34 11.22 14.31
N LYS A 266 -21.64 10.74 13.10
CA LYS A 266 -22.96 10.19 12.73
C LYS A 266 -22.99 8.66 12.60
N GLY A 267 -21.80 8.01 12.64
CA GLY A 267 -21.67 6.61 12.31
C GLY A 267 -21.84 6.36 10.80
N TYR A 268 -22.11 5.11 10.40
CA TYR A 268 -22.30 4.71 9.00
C TYR A 268 -23.79 4.59 8.59
N GLU A 269 -24.75 4.70 9.53
CA GLU A 269 -26.15 4.37 9.27
C GLU A 269 -26.83 5.32 8.28
N TRP A 270 -26.51 6.61 8.33
CA TRP A 270 -27.05 7.61 7.42
C TRP A 270 -26.62 7.40 5.95
N LEU A 271 -25.51 6.71 5.72
CA LEU A 271 -25.02 6.38 4.37
C LEU A 271 -25.77 5.19 3.74
N SER A 272 -26.35 4.33 4.56
CA SER A 272 -27.13 3.17 4.09
C SER A 272 -28.51 3.56 3.60
N THR A 273 -29.02 4.75 3.99
CA THR A 273 -30.34 5.26 3.61
C THR A 273 -30.33 5.99 2.26
N ASP A 274 -29.16 6.47 1.81
CA ASP A 274 -29.02 7.19 0.53
C ASP A 274 -28.74 6.25 -0.66
N ALA A 275 -28.62 4.95 -0.41
CA ALA A 275 -28.27 3.93 -1.41
C ALA A 275 -29.50 3.16 -1.98
N ASN A 276 -30.74 3.62 -1.69
CA ASN A 276 -32.00 3.07 -2.23
C ASN A 276 -32.59 3.97 -3.30
#